data_406ce390a660ca7781163f83c6f553a1
#
_entry.id   406ce390a660ca7781163f83c6f553a1
#
_cell.length_a   1.000
_cell.length_b   1.000
_cell.length_c   1.000
_cell.angle_alpha   90.00
_cell.angle_beta   90.00
_cell.angle_gamma   90.00
#
_symmetry.space_group_name_H-M   'P 1'
#
loop_
_entity.id
_entity.type
_entity.pdbx_description
1 polymer ?
#
loop_
_entity_poly.entity_id
_entity_poly.type
_entity_poly.pdbx_seq_one_letter_code
_entity_poly.pdbx_strand_id
1 'polypeptide(L)'
;KVLFKSSPNALLSFFAPLAYLFFIVLWPISRFSTFISRIMLRTIGVKVDEVKNDGTFTKVDLDYLLQSSIENAKDDGKLEEEVKIFQNALEFTDTKVKDCMVPRTEIKAVDITCPVAELQQKFIESGNSKIVVYKDDIDHIEGYIHSSEMFKNPQVWHDHIRKMPFVPETMTAQKLMHMFLQQKKSLGVVVDEFG
;
A
#
# COMPACT_ATOMS: atom_id res chain seq x y z
N LYS A 1 -15.09 28.28 -31.63
CA LYS A 1 -13.77 27.65 -31.31
C LYS A 1 -12.59 28.34 -31.98
N VAL A 2 -12.70 28.86 -33.19
CA VAL A 2 -11.60 29.51 -33.94
C VAL A 2 -11.21 30.88 -33.36
N LEU A 3 -12.17 31.70 -32.93
CA LEU A 3 -11.95 33.02 -32.32
C LEU A 3 -11.19 32.97 -30.97
N PHE A 4 -11.44 31.93 -30.15
CA PHE A 4 -10.71 31.73 -28.89
C PHE A 4 -9.24 31.35 -29.08
N LYS A 5 -8.89 30.77 -30.22
CA LYS A 5 -7.51 30.35 -30.54
C LYS A 5 -6.66 31.49 -31.08
N SER A 6 -7.30 32.51 -31.68
CA SER A 6 -6.61 33.62 -32.35
C SER A 6 -6.18 34.76 -31.39
N SER A 7 -6.97 35.08 -30.35
CA SER A 7 -6.62 36.16 -29.40
C SER A 7 -7.30 35.92 -28.02
N PRO A 8 -6.77 35.00 -27.22
CA PRO A 8 -7.38 34.62 -25.95
C PRO A 8 -7.42 35.78 -24.94
N ASN A 9 -6.42 36.65 -24.91
CA ASN A 9 -6.32 37.73 -23.96
C ASN A 9 -7.32 38.88 -24.23
N ALA A 10 -7.59 39.20 -25.48
CA ALA A 10 -8.55 40.24 -25.84
C ALA A 10 -9.99 39.82 -25.50
N LEU A 11 -10.35 38.57 -25.77
CA LEU A 11 -11.65 38.01 -25.41
C LEU A 11 -11.83 37.92 -23.89
N LEU A 12 -10.80 37.48 -23.15
CA LEU A 12 -10.81 37.46 -21.70
C LEU A 12 -11.03 38.87 -21.12
N SER A 13 -10.32 39.90 -21.62
CA SER A 13 -10.51 41.28 -21.18
C SER A 13 -11.90 41.81 -21.45
N PHE A 14 -12.51 41.43 -22.56
CA PHE A 14 -13.85 41.86 -22.91
C PHE A 14 -14.94 41.20 -22.03
N PHE A 15 -14.80 39.91 -21.72
CA PHE A 15 -15.76 39.17 -20.91
C PHE A 15 -15.52 39.26 -19.40
N ALA A 16 -14.31 39.66 -18.96
CA ALA A 16 -13.95 39.76 -17.55
C ALA A 16 -14.89 40.67 -16.74
N PRO A 17 -15.27 41.88 -17.18
CA PRO A 17 -16.17 42.74 -16.41
C PRO A 17 -17.59 42.15 -16.30
N LEU A 18 -18.05 41.46 -17.36
CA LEU A 18 -19.34 40.78 -17.36
C LEU A 18 -19.35 39.60 -16.37
N ALA A 19 -18.32 38.79 -16.40
CA ALA A 19 -18.13 37.68 -15.44
C ALA A 19 -18.03 38.19 -13.99
N TYR A 20 -17.35 39.30 -13.78
CA TYR A 20 -17.20 39.91 -12.46
C TYR A 20 -18.54 40.41 -11.93
N LEU A 21 -19.37 41.00 -12.78
CA LEU A 21 -20.75 41.45 -12.42
C LEU A 21 -21.60 40.23 -12.02
N PHE A 22 -21.55 39.15 -12.78
CA PHE A 22 -22.25 37.92 -12.39
C PHE A 22 -21.73 37.34 -11.07
N PHE A 23 -20.43 37.39 -10.84
CA PHE A 23 -19.84 36.95 -9.59
C PHE A 23 -20.39 37.76 -8.39
N ILE A 24 -20.43 39.10 -8.50
CA ILE A 24 -20.95 39.96 -7.43
C ILE A 24 -22.41 39.63 -7.12
N VAL A 25 -23.22 39.38 -8.15
CA VAL A 25 -24.66 39.10 -7.97
C VAL A 25 -24.88 37.70 -7.40
N LEU A 26 -24.11 36.70 -7.85
CA LEU A 26 -24.26 35.31 -7.44
C LEU A 26 -23.62 35.01 -6.10
N TRP A 27 -22.58 35.76 -5.70
CA TRP A 27 -21.84 35.53 -4.45
C TRP A 27 -22.75 35.58 -3.19
N PRO A 28 -23.61 36.58 -2.99
CA PRO A 28 -24.50 36.61 -1.83
C PRO A 28 -25.55 35.49 -1.86
N ILE A 29 -26.02 35.09 -3.04
CA ILE A 29 -26.95 33.97 -3.21
C ILE A 29 -26.29 32.65 -2.78
N SER A 30 -25.09 32.44 -3.20
CA SER A 30 -24.28 31.24 -2.80
C SER A 30 -24.06 31.21 -1.28
N ARG A 31 -23.69 32.36 -0.68
CA ARG A 31 -23.53 32.49 0.78
C ARG A 31 -24.81 32.21 1.54
N PHE A 32 -25.94 32.70 1.04
CA PHE A 32 -27.24 32.49 1.65
C PHE A 32 -27.68 31.03 1.57
N SER A 33 -27.46 30.36 0.42
CA SER A 33 -27.73 28.95 0.24
C SER A 33 -26.91 28.08 1.19
N THR A 34 -25.60 28.34 1.31
CA THR A 34 -24.74 27.59 2.26
C THR A 34 -25.13 27.86 3.72
N PHE A 35 -25.58 29.04 4.05
CA PHE A 35 -26.06 29.39 5.40
C PHE A 35 -27.34 28.60 5.76
N ILE A 36 -28.32 28.54 4.87
CA ILE A 36 -29.54 27.74 5.06
C ILE A 36 -29.20 26.26 5.20
N SER A 37 -28.31 25.71 4.33
CA SER A 37 -27.86 24.31 4.38
C SER A 37 -27.22 23.97 5.72
N ARG A 38 -26.38 24.86 6.26
CA ARG A 38 -25.73 24.65 7.58
C ARG A 38 -26.77 24.66 8.73
N ILE A 39 -27.77 25.52 8.67
CA ILE A 39 -28.83 25.52 9.68
C ILE A 39 -29.62 24.22 9.63
N MET A 40 -29.99 23.78 8.43
CA MET A 40 -30.76 22.56 8.23
C MET A 40 -29.97 21.30 8.70
N LEU A 41 -28.68 21.22 8.40
CA LEU A 41 -27.83 20.13 8.87
C LEU A 41 -27.65 20.14 10.39
N ARG A 42 -27.58 21.33 11.00
CA ARG A 42 -27.48 21.49 12.44
C ARG A 42 -28.74 21.03 13.19
N THR A 43 -29.92 21.24 12.61
CA THR A 43 -31.19 20.78 13.18
C THR A 43 -31.37 19.27 13.09
N ILE A 44 -30.73 18.60 12.12
CA ILE A 44 -30.76 17.15 11.94
C ILE A 44 -29.69 16.46 12.82
N GLY A 45 -28.87 17.23 13.57
CA GLY A 45 -27.86 16.68 14.47
C GLY A 45 -26.61 16.11 13.78
N VAL A 46 -26.45 16.33 12.48
CA VAL A 46 -25.24 15.99 11.75
C VAL A 46 -24.16 17.02 12.10
N LYS A 47 -23.13 16.63 12.83
CA LYS A 47 -21.92 17.43 12.97
C LYS A 47 -21.30 17.55 11.59
N VAL A 48 -21.48 18.70 10.97
CA VAL A 48 -20.66 19.09 9.81
C VAL A 48 -19.31 19.47 10.42
N ASP A 49 -18.45 18.48 10.60
CA ASP A 49 -17.03 18.77 10.70
C ASP A 49 -16.71 19.59 9.45
N GLU A 50 -16.06 20.72 9.65
CA GLU A 50 -15.56 21.51 8.54
C GLU A 50 -14.73 20.56 7.67
N VAL A 51 -15.35 20.04 6.61
CA VAL A 51 -14.60 19.52 5.49
C VAL A 51 -13.86 20.74 4.98
N LYS A 52 -12.68 20.97 5.53
CA LYS A 52 -11.70 21.83 4.91
C LYS A 52 -11.65 21.32 3.49
N ASN A 53 -12.14 22.14 2.57
CA ASN A 53 -11.92 22.00 1.15
C ASN A 53 -10.43 22.25 0.87
N ASP A 54 -9.56 21.51 1.56
CA ASP A 54 -8.28 21.18 1.01
C ASP A 54 -8.62 20.20 -0.11
N GLY A 55 -8.30 20.54 -1.34
CA GLY A 55 -8.55 19.74 -2.53
C GLY A 55 -7.77 18.41 -2.53
N THR A 56 -7.74 17.75 -1.39
CA THR A 56 -7.23 16.42 -1.20
C THR A 56 -8.30 15.46 -1.71
N PHE A 57 -8.10 14.99 -2.92
CA PHE A 57 -8.83 13.84 -3.43
C PHE A 57 -8.77 12.73 -2.37
N THR A 58 -9.93 12.33 -1.89
CA THR A 58 -10.04 11.17 -1.01
C THR A 58 -9.79 9.89 -1.83
N LYS A 59 -9.33 8.83 -1.15
CA LYS A 59 -9.15 7.50 -1.76
C LYS A 59 -10.43 7.06 -2.53
N VAL A 60 -11.61 7.39 -1.99
CA VAL A 60 -12.91 7.09 -2.60
C VAL A 60 -13.14 7.88 -3.89
N ASP A 61 -12.77 9.17 -3.92
CA ASP A 61 -12.92 10.00 -5.12
C ASP A 61 -12.00 9.52 -6.24
N LEU A 62 -10.81 9.03 -5.87
CA LEU A 62 -9.83 8.50 -6.79
C LEU A 62 -10.29 7.16 -7.36
N ASP A 63 -10.84 6.28 -6.54
CA ASP A 63 -11.39 4.99 -6.97
C ASP A 63 -12.58 5.18 -7.93
N TYR A 64 -13.47 6.12 -7.63
CA TYR A 64 -14.57 6.49 -8.52
C TYR A 64 -14.09 7.04 -9.87
N LEU A 65 -13.07 7.90 -9.88
CA LEU A 65 -12.49 8.43 -11.12
C LEU A 65 -11.83 7.33 -11.95
N LEU A 66 -11.16 6.37 -11.31
CA LEU A 66 -10.54 5.22 -11.97
C LEU A 66 -11.60 4.31 -12.60
N GLN A 67 -12.66 3.95 -11.86
CA GLN A 67 -13.78 3.17 -12.40
C GLN A 67 -14.45 3.86 -13.58
N SER A 68 -14.73 5.16 -13.46
CA SER A 68 -15.33 5.93 -14.55
C SER A 68 -14.43 6.03 -15.79
N SER A 69 -13.11 5.98 -15.59
CA SER A 69 -12.13 5.97 -16.69
C SER A 69 -12.11 4.62 -17.43
N ILE A 70 -12.26 3.50 -16.69
CA ILE A 70 -12.39 2.15 -17.28
C ILE A 70 -13.67 2.03 -18.09
N GLU A 71 -14.82 2.48 -17.54
CA GLU A 71 -16.10 2.42 -18.24
C GLU A 71 -16.12 3.24 -19.52
N ASN A 72 -15.37 4.34 -19.57
CA ASN A 72 -15.27 5.22 -20.73
C ASN A 72 -14.18 4.81 -21.73
N ALA A 73 -13.20 4.01 -21.32
CA ALA A 73 -12.16 3.47 -22.17
C ALA A 73 -12.71 2.27 -22.96
N LYS A 74 -13.36 2.55 -24.08
CA LYS A 74 -13.70 1.49 -25.04
C LYS A 74 -12.38 0.91 -25.59
N ASP A 75 -12.09 -0.33 -25.17
CA ASP A 75 -11.23 -1.26 -25.91
C ASP A 75 -9.70 -1.17 -25.77
N ASP A 76 -9.16 -0.85 -24.58
CA ASP A 76 -7.72 -1.02 -24.36
C ASP A 76 -7.46 -1.86 -23.09
N GLY A 77 -7.31 -3.19 -23.26
CA GLY A 77 -7.01 -4.13 -22.15
C GLY A 77 -5.75 -3.77 -21.36
N LYS A 78 -4.89 -2.90 -21.88
CA LYS A 78 -3.74 -2.34 -21.16
C LYS A 78 -4.15 -1.35 -20.07
N LEU A 79 -5.16 -0.52 -20.32
CA LEU A 79 -5.63 0.45 -19.34
C LEU A 79 -6.25 -0.24 -18.14
N GLU A 80 -6.96 -1.35 -18.35
CA GLU A 80 -7.55 -2.17 -17.29
C GLU A 80 -6.46 -2.78 -16.38
N GLU A 81 -5.35 -3.26 -16.96
CA GLU A 81 -4.22 -3.80 -16.21
C GLU A 81 -3.50 -2.72 -15.38
N GLU A 82 -3.26 -1.55 -15.98
CA GLU A 82 -2.63 -0.41 -15.28
C GLU A 82 -3.49 0.09 -14.11
N VAL A 83 -4.81 0.19 -14.28
CA VAL A 83 -5.73 0.58 -13.22
C VAL A 83 -5.76 -0.45 -12.11
N LYS A 84 -5.74 -1.74 -12.43
CA LYS A 84 -5.69 -2.82 -11.44
C LYS A 84 -4.40 -2.77 -10.61
N ILE A 85 -3.26 -2.49 -11.25
CA ILE A 85 -1.99 -2.30 -10.53
C ILE A 85 -2.10 -1.12 -9.56
N PHE A 86 -2.71 -0.03 -9.99
CA PHE A 86 -2.89 1.15 -9.17
C PHE A 86 -3.84 0.89 -7.98
N GLN A 87 -4.95 0.21 -8.19
CA GLN A 87 -5.88 -0.20 -7.13
C GLN A 87 -5.17 -1.10 -6.12
N ASN A 88 -4.44 -2.11 -6.57
CA ASN A 88 -3.65 -2.98 -5.70
C ASN A 88 -2.62 -2.18 -4.87
N ALA A 89 -2.01 -1.14 -5.45
CA ALA A 89 -1.07 -0.28 -4.74
C ALA A 89 -1.76 0.57 -3.64
N LEU A 90 -2.99 1.01 -3.88
CA LEU A 90 -3.80 1.71 -2.86
C LEU A 90 -4.21 0.77 -1.72
N GLU A 91 -4.67 -0.44 -2.05
CA GLU A 91 -5.04 -1.46 -1.06
C GLU A 91 -3.84 -1.91 -0.21
N PHE A 92 -2.67 -2.02 -0.83
CA PHE A 92 -1.43 -2.38 -0.14
C PHE A 92 -1.09 -1.44 1.03
N THR A 93 -1.50 -0.18 0.95
CA THR A 93 -1.27 0.81 2.02
C THR A 93 -1.96 0.41 3.33
N ASP A 94 -3.13 -0.22 3.26
CA ASP A 94 -3.94 -0.62 4.40
C ASP A 94 -3.75 -2.09 4.80
N THR A 95 -3.13 -2.90 3.92
CA THR A 95 -2.85 -4.33 4.15
C THR A 95 -1.95 -4.50 5.37
N LYS A 96 -2.33 -5.37 6.29
CA LYS A 96 -1.52 -5.72 7.47
C LYS A 96 -0.64 -6.93 7.19
N VAL A 97 0.46 -7.03 7.93
CA VAL A 97 1.40 -8.15 7.81
C VAL A 97 0.71 -9.48 8.02
N LYS A 98 -0.23 -9.58 8.96
CA LYS A 98 -1.01 -10.80 9.22
C LYS A 98 -1.81 -11.30 8.01
N ASP A 99 -2.20 -10.39 7.10
CA ASP A 99 -3.02 -10.72 5.93
C ASP A 99 -2.19 -11.31 4.77
N CYS A 100 -0.85 -11.17 4.85
CA CYS A 100 0.08 -11.61 3.81
C CYS A 100 1.24 -12.49 4.33
N MET A 101 1.28 -12.82 5.62
CA MET A 101 2.31 -13.68 6.19
C MET A 101 2.11 -15.14 5.83
N VAL A 102 3.19 -15.92 5.88
CA VAL A 102 3.13 -17.38 5.81
C VAL A 102 2.77 -17.92 7.20
N PRO A 103 1.70 -18.72 7.33
CA PRO A 103 1.29 -19.28 8.61
C PRO A 103 2.37 -20.22 9.19
N ARG A 104 2.39 -20.34 10.53
CA ARG A 104 3.33 -21.22 11.25
C ARG A 104 3.39 -22.65 10.72
N THR A 105 2.25 -23.20 10.35
CA THR A 105 2.13 -24.58 9.84
C THR A 105 2.75 -24.81 8.47
N GLU A 106 3.00 -23.74 7.73
CA GLU A 106 3.56 -23.78 6.37
C GLU A 106 5.06 -23.39 6.33
N ILE A 107 5.63 -22.93 7.45
CA ILE A 107 7.03 -22.52 7.54
C ILE A 107 7.92 -23.72 7.24
N LYS A 108 8.83 -23.56 6.29
CA LYS A 108 9.89 -24.53 6.01
C LYS A 108 11.09 -24.22 6.88
N ALA A 109 11.27 -25.02 7.91
CA ALA A 109 12.29 -24.81 8.93
C ALA A 109 13.05 -26.11 9.24
N VAL A 110 14.23 -25.95 9.86
CA VAL A 110 15.08 -27.02 10.38
C VAL A 110 15.57 -26.64 11.76
N ASP A 111 15.81 -27.66 12.59
CA ASP A 111 16.47 -27.46 13.88
C ASP A 111 17.95 -27.11 13.67
N ILE A 112 18.50 -26.25 14.53
CA ILE A 112 19.91 -25.85 14.46
C ILE A 112 20.88 -27.04 14.64
N THR A 113 20.45 -28.12 15.27
CA THR A 113 21.24 -29.32 15.49
C THR A 113 21.16 -30.34 14.35
N CYS A 114 20.35 -30.06 13.31
CA CYS A 114 20.15 -30.98 12.21
C CYS A 114 21.46 -31.24 11.43
N PRO A 115 21.69 -32.47 10.94
CA PRO A 115 22.82 -32.78 10.10
C PRO A 115 22.69 -32.11 8.72
N VAL A 116 23.86 -31.82 8.10
CA VAL A 116 23.92 -31.17 6.77
C VAL A 116 23.06 -31.90 5.72
N ALA A 117 23.04 -33.23 5.76
CA ALA A 117 22.26 -34.02 4.81
C ALA A 117 20.77 -33.74 4.90
N GLU A 118 20.22 -33.55 6.11
CA GLU A 118 18.84 -33.21 6.33
C GLU A 118 18.54 -31.79 5.82
N LEU A 119 19.43 -30.82 6.09
CA LEU A 119 19.32 -29.49 5.58
C LEU A 119 19.31 -29.45 4.04
N GLN A 120 20.19 -30.19 3.40
CA GLN A 120 20.26 -30.35 1.94
C GLN A 120 18.97 -30.94 1.39
N GLN A 121 18.46 -32.00 2.02
CA GLN A 121 17.20 -32.63 1.63
C GLN A 121 16.06 -31.66 1.73
N LYS A 122 16.00 -30.85 2.80
CA LYS A 122 14.98 -29.84 3.01
C LYS A 122 14.98 -28.76 1.92
N PHE A 123 16.15 -28.34 1.44
CA PHE A 123 16.25 -27.43 0.30
C PHE A 123 15.70 -28.07 -0.98
N ILE A 124 15.99 -29.33 -1.24
CA ILE A 124 15.54 -30.07 -2.42
C ILE A 124 14.00 -30.23 -2.39
N GLU A 125 13.45 -30.65 -1.26
CA GLU A 125 12.00 -30.90 -1.10
C GLU A 125 11.17 -29.63 -1.15
N SER A 126 11.66 -28.56 -0.52
CA SER A 126 10.91 -27.30 -0.46
C SER A 126 11.02 -26.46 -1.72
N GLY A 127 12.11 -26.62 -2.51
CA GLY A 127 12.44 -25.77 -3.64
C GLY A 127 12.78 -24.31 -3.26
N ASN A 128 12.83 -24.00 -1.97
CA ASN A 128 13.07 -22.66 -1.47
C ASN A 128 14.56 -22.32 -1.48
N SER A 129 14.90 -21.07 -1.72
CA SER A 129 16.28 -20.58 -1.60
C SER A 129 16.68 -20.23 -0.16
N LYS A 130 15.74 -20.22 0.77
CA LYS A 130 15.95 -19.87 2.17
C LYS A 130 15.12 -20.78 3.05
N ILE A 131 15.73 -21.31 4.11
CA ILE A 131 15.09 -22.15 5.11
C ILE A 131 15.29 -21.50 6.47
N VAL A 132 14.25 -21.45 7.27
CA VAL A 132 14.29 -20.93 8.63
C VAL A 132 15.02 -21.90 9.53
N VAL A 133 15.83 -21.39 10.45
CA VAL A 133 16.55 -22.17 11.44
C VAL A 133 16.02 -21.81 12.82
N TYR A 134 15.57 -22.80 13.58
CA TYR A 134 15.09 -22.64 14.94
C TYR A 134 15.90 -23.49 15.91
N LYS A 135 15.74 -23.23 17.20
CA LYS A 135 16.40 -23.99 18.26
C LYS A 135 15.32 -24.53 19.20
N ASP A 136 15.33 -25.85 19.42
CA ASP A 136 14.42 -26.58 20.29
C ASP A 136 12.95 -26.56 19.82
N ASP A 137 12.35 -25.38 19.62
CA ASP A 137 10.98 -25.19 19.15
C ASP A 137 10.95 -24.13 18.03
N ILE A 138 9.96 -24.23 17.13
CA ILE A 138 9.73 -23.30 16.02
C ILE A 138 9.50 -21.86 16.51
N ASP A 139 9.13 -21.67 17.77
CA ASP A 139 8.96 -20.35 18.37
C ASP A 139 10.30 -19.68 18.71
N HIS A 140 11.39 -20.46 18.76
CA HIS A 140 12.73 -19.95 18.98
C HIS A 140 13.53 -19.84 17.66
N ILE A 141 13.16 -18.88 16.83
CA ILE A 141 13.82 -18.70 15.54
C ILE A 141 15.17 -18.02 15.71
N GLU A 142 16.24 -18.72 15.31
CA GLU A 142 17.62 -18.21 15.31
C GLU A 142 17.92 -17.35 14.07
N GLY A 143 17.32 -17.67 12.92
CA GLY A 143 17.55 -16.96 11.67
C GLY A 143 17.13 -17.77 10.46
N TYR A 144 17.83 -17.57 9.35
CA TYR A 144 17.67 -18.39 8.15
C TYR A 144 19.02 -18.71 7.51
N ILE A 145 19.06 -19.80 6.77
CA ILE A 145 20.18 -20.18 5.93
C ILE A 145 19.81 -20.05 4.46
N HIS A 146 20.74 -19.61 3.63
CA HIS A 146 20.55 -19.50 2.19
C HIS A 146 21.15 -20.72 1.47
N SER A 147 20.47 -21.24 0.45
CA SER A 147 20.91 -22.41 -0.32
C SER A 147 22.34 -22.29 -0.91
N SER A 148 22.78 -21.04 -1.20
CA SER A 148 24.16 -20.80 -1.69
C SER A 148 25.26 -21.27 -0.73
N GLU A 149 24.95 -21.37 0.56
CA GLU A 149 25.96 -21.85 1.53
C GLU A 149 26.25 -23.33 1.37
N MET A 150 25.32 -24.07 0.78
CA MET A 150 25.52 -25.50 0.47
C MET A 150 26.58 -25.73 -0.64
N PHE A 151 26.87 -24.72 -1.46
CA PHE A 151 27.90 -24.79 -2.50
C PHE A 151 29.29 -24.37 -2.04
N LYS A 152 29.42 -23.80 -0.83
CA LYS A 152 30.72 -23.39 -0.26
C LYS A 152 31.29 -24.49 0.65
N ASN A 153 31.04 -24.36 1.93
CA ASN A 153 31.44 -25.36 2.93
C ASN A 153 30.24 -25.72 3.81
N PRO A 154 29.44 -26.71 3.41
CA PRO A 154 28.21 -27.03 4.12
C PRO A 154 28.41 -27.56 5.53
N GLN A 155 29.62 -28.02 5.89
CA GLN A 155 29.90 -28.54 7.24
C GLN A 155 29.87 -27.46 8.33
N VAL A 156 30.09 -26.21 7.96
CA VAL A 156 30.08 -25.05 8.88
C VAL A 156 28.88 -24.12 8.63
N TRP A 157 27.79 -24.67 8.14
CA TRP A 157 26.60 -23.89 7.78
C TRP A 157 26.02 -23.04 8.95
N HIS A 158 26.20 -23.50 10.18
CA HIS A 158 25.79 -22.82 11.39
C HIS A 158 26.36 -21.40 11.51
N ASP A 159 27.61 -21.21 11.08
CA ASP A 159 28.29 -19.90 11.12
C ASP A 159 27.72 -18.92 10.09
N HIS A 160 26.91 -19.41 9.17
CA HIS A 160 26.31 -18.64 8.09
C HIS A 160 24.81 -18.33 8.30
N ILE A 161 24.28 -18.60 9.49
CA ILE A 161 22.89 -18.25 9.85
C ILE A 161 22.74 -16.74 9.87
N ARG A 162 21.79 -16.24 9.09
CA ARG A 162 21.51 -14.82 8.95
C ARG A 162 20.33 -14.44 9.80
N LYS A 163 20.51 -13.46 10.67
CA LYS A 163 19.44 -12.95 11.55
C LYS A 163 18.34 -12.26 10.75
N MET A 164 17.11 -12.41 11.22
CA MET A 164 15.90 -11.76 10.68
C MET A 164 15.36 -10.75 11.67
N PRO A 165 14.70 -9.67 11.20
CA PRO A 165 13.97 -8.77 12.07
C PRO A 165 12.67 -9.43 12.55
N PHE A 166 12.27 -9.12 13.78
CA PHE A 166 10.96 -9.45 14.34
C PHE A 166 10.02 -8.29 14.12
N VAL A 167 8.82 -8.56 13.67
CA VAL A 167 7.82 -7.54 13.35
C VAL A 167 6.45 -7.95 13.90
N PRO A 168 5.67 -7.01 14.45
CA PRO A 168 4.34 -7.31 14.95
C PRO A 168 3.37 -7.56 13.76
N GLU A 169 2.44 -8.48 13.93
CA GLU A 169 1.42 -8.82 12.94
C GLU A 169 0.52 -7.64 12.55
N THR A 170 0.34 -6.68 13.46
CA THR A 170 -0.46 -5.46 13.27
C THR A 170 0.21 -4.41 12.40
N MET A 171 1.51 -4.56 12.08
CA MET A 171 2.24 -3.65 11.20
C MET A 171 1.64 -3.65 9.80
N THR A 172 1.66 -2.50 9.12
CA THR A 172 1.25 -2.43 7.70
C THR A 172 2.32 -3.05 6.80
N ALA A 173 1.89 -3.74 5.74
CA ALA A 173 2.78 -4.34 4.75
C ALA A 173 3.69 -3.29 4.08
N GLN A 174 3.17 -2.08 3.85
CA GLN A 174 3.93 -0.94 3.34
C GLN A 174 5.12 -0.57 4.25
N LYS A 175 4.88 -0.50 5.58
CA LYS A 175 5.93 -0.18 6.55
C LYS A 175 6.98 -1.28 6.62
N LEU A 176 6.54 -2.54 6.56
CA LEU A 176 7.44 -3.71 6.51
C LEU A 176 8.30 -3.68 5.25
N MET A 177 7.71 -3.43 4.08
CA MET A 177 8.45 -3.33 2.83
C MET A 177 9.50 -2.22 2.89
N HIS A 178 9.15 -1.04 3.43
CA HIS A 178 10.10 0.06 3.59
C HIS A 178 11.28 -0.32 4.51
N MET A 179 10.99 -1.00 5.62
CA MET A 179 12.01 -1.52 6.53
C MET A 179 12.93 -2.54 5.83
N PHE A 180 12.37 -3.46 5.04
CA PHE A 180 13.15 -4.44 4.28
C PHE A 180 14.09 -3.77 3.27
N LEU A 181 13.61 -2.75 2.55
CA LEU A 181 14.43 -1.99 1.62
C LEU A 181 15.58 -1.25 2.32
N GLN A 182 15.29 -0.60 3.45
CA GLN A 182 16.32 0.12 4.22
C GLN A 182 17.37 -0.82 4.81
N GLN A 183 16.95 -1.94 5.38
CA GLN A 183 17.83 -2.91 6.04
C GLN A 183 18.42 -3.95 5.09
N LYS A 184 18.08 -3.89 3.79
CA LYS A 184 18.44 -4.89 2.77
C LYS A 184 18.09 -6.31 3.21
N LYS A 185 16.93 -6.48 3.82
CA LYS A 185 16.38 -7.77 4.25
C LYS A 185 15.27 -8.21 3.30
N SER A 186 14.97 -9.50 3.28
CA SER A 186 13.91 -10.07 2.45
C SER A 186 13.06 -11.09 3.20
N LEU A 187 13.33 -11.29 4.48
CA LEU A 187 12.57 -12.13 5.40
C LEU A 187 12.50 -11.45 6.76
N GLY A 188 11.38 -11.64 7.46
CA GLY A 188 11.17 -11.24 8.83
C GLY A 188 10.30 -12.27 9.54
N VAL A 189 10.45 -12.37 10.83
CA VAL A 189 9.62 -13.19 11.70
C VAL A 189 8.45 -12.33 12.16
N VAL A 190 7.24 -12.82 11.95
CA VAL A 190 6.02 -12.15 12.43
C VAL A 190 5.68 -12.74 13.79
N VAL A 191 5.49 -11.87 14.76
CA VAL A 191 5.10 -12.23 16.12
C VAL A 191 3.75 -11.62 16.46
N ASP A 192 2.97 -12.35 17.23
CA ASP A 192 1.72 -11.85 17.79
C ASP A 192 1.98 -10.96 19.04
N GLU A 193 0.92 -10.62 19.75
CA GLU A 193 1.02 -9.80 20.99
C GLU A 193 1.61 -10.56 22.18
N PHE A 194 1.81 -11.85 22.06
CA PHE A 194 2.40 -12.70 23.12
C PHE A 194 3.88 -13.03 22.85
N GLY A 195 4.43 -12.75 21.67
CA GLY A 195 5.83 -12.89 21.28
C GLY A 195 6.19 -14.19 20.57
#